data_edd97918addc22877709b1a7cd76d544
#
_entry.id   edd97918addc22877709b1a7cd76d544
#
_cell.length_a   1.000
_cell.length_b   1.000
_cell.length_c   1.000
_cell.angle_alpha   90.00
_cell.angle_beta   90.00
_cell.angle_gamma   90.00
#
_symmetry.space_group_name_H-M   'P 1'
#
loop_
_entity.id
_entity.type
_entity.pdbx_description
1 polymer ?
#
loop_
_entity_poly.entity_id
_entity_poly.type
_entity_poly.pdbx_seq_one_letter_code
_entity_poly.pdbx_strand_id
1 'polypeptide(L)'
;ILAFVASVFFWAIGYMFEGVSFDIYTATGLFLLFISIVNYLMIYSALSISTSFITTLFLSTFVGGVVGAIVTNSSRQWWQHNVSFLGTSKALNAWQFNLTIAVSALLWIALVDYLFVPLMAHRKTDWRLITMRIMLTVAAVALLGVGLFPNNRGIWHVLHTQSAWFLNYFLIGMIIAVRWLLPGVSREFLSTSYIIGGIIIFAAILFQFVHYLSLTAFEMIAFALAMSWIMLLLQNIHRLYQKDESTFVVTVTTKKEKAE
;
A
#
# COMPACT_ATOMS: atom_id res chain seq x y z
N ILE A 1 8.69 10.55 -0.81
CA ILE A 1 9.64 10.02 -1.80
C ILE A 1 10.54 11.12 -2.31
N LEU A 2 10.03 12.22 -2.91
CA LEU A 2 10.87 13.32 -3.41
C LEU A 2 11.79 13.91 -2.34
N ALA A 3 11.28 14.13 -1.11
CA ALA A 3 12.09 14.60 0.01
C ALA A 3 13.20 13.59 0.38
N PHE A 4 12.93 12.30 0.32
CA PHE A 4 13.94 11.26 0.55
C PHE A 4 15.00 11.25 -0.54
N VAL A 5 14.59 11.30 -1.81
CA VAL A 5 15.53 11.40 -2.95
C VAL A 5 16.39 12.66 -2.84
N ALA A 6 15.79 13.78 -2.46
CA ALA A 6 16.51 15.02 -2.21
C ALA A 6 17.55 14.88 -1.08
N SER A 7 17.15 14.25 0.03
CA SER A 7 18.07 14.02 1.17
C SER A 7 19.25 13.12 0.77
N VAL A 8 19.00 12.05 0.03
CA VAL A 8 20.04 11.14 -0.49
C VAL A 8 20.97 11.88 -1.46
N PHE A 9 20.40 12.71 -2.33
CA PHE A 9 21.19 13.52 -3.28
C PHE A 9 22.11 14.49 -2.55
N PHE A 10 21.62 15.25 -1.58
CA PHE A 10 22.45 16.17 -0.81
C PHE A 10 23.49 15.44 0.04
N TRP A 11 23.13 14.30 0.62
CA TRP A 11 24.09 13.46 1.33
C TRP A 11 25.21 12.98 0.42
N ALA A 12 24.87 12.48 -0.78
CA ALA A 12 25.86 12.03 -1.75
C ALA A 12 26.78 13.16 -2.22
N ILE A 13 26.23 14.36 -2.48
CA ILE A 13 27.03 15.53 -2.83
C ILE A 13 27.97 15.91 -1.67
N GLY A 14 27.48 15.94 -0.44
CA GLY A 14 28.30 16.23 0.74
C GLY A 14 29.47 15.23 0.90
N TYR A 15 29.21 13.96 0.60
CA TYR A 15 30.26 12.93 0.61
C TYR A 15 31.27 13.08 -0.53
N MET A 16 30.82 13.48 -1.74
CA MET A 16 31.69 13.63 -2.92
C MET A 16 32.56 14.91 -2.86
N PHE A 17 32.09 15.94 -2.16
CA PHE A 17 32.72 17.25 -2.09
C PHE A 17 33.07 17.63 -0.65
N GLU A 18 33.80 16.77 0.04
CA GLU A 18 34.23 17.01 1.41
C GLU A 18 35.10 18.27 1.52
N GLY A 19 34.73 19.18 2.43
CA GLY A 19 35.47 20.43 2.66
C GLY A 19 35.14 21.57 1.71
N VAL A 20 34.23 21.39 0.73
CA VAL A 20 33.78 22.49 -0.14
C VAL A 20 32.77 23.35 0.61
N SER A 21 33.04 24.66 0.69
CA SER A 21 32.12 25.67 1.19
C SER A 21 31.71 26.63 0.07
N PHE A 22 30.44 26.98 0.02
CA PHE A 22 29.90 27.96 -0.90
C PHE A 22 29.71 29.30 -0.17
N ASP A 23 29.95 30.40 -0.85
CA ASP A 23 29.51 31.70 -0.36
C ASP A 23 27.96 31.75 -0.34
N ILE A 24 27.43 32.73 0.46
CA ILE A 24 25.98 32.78 0.74
C ILE A 24 25.14 32.99 -0.54
N TYR A 25 25.65 33.72 -1.54
CA TYR A 25 24.91 33.99 -2.77
C TYR A 25 24.86 32.75 -3.66
N THR A 26 26.01 32.09 -3.83
CA THR A 26 26.10 30.82 -4.59
C THR A 26 25.24 29.73 -3.94
N ALA A 27 25.33 29.57 -2.62
CA ALA A 27 24.51 28.62 -1.91
C ALA A 27 23.00 28.89 -2.04
N THR A 28 22.59 30.18 -1.95
CA THR A 28 21.21 30.60 -2.13
C THR A 28 20.73 30.32 -3.55
N GLY A 29 21.54 30.65 -4.58
CA GLY A 29 21.22 30.39 -5.97
C GLY A 29 21.02 28.89 -6.28
N LEU A 30 21.93 28.03 -5.79
CA LEU A 30 21.84 26.59 -5.93
C LEU A 30 20.59 26.02 -5.21
N PHE A 31 20.31 26.53 -4.02
CA PHE A 31 19.13 26.10 -3.25
C PHE A 31 17.81 26.50 -3.94
N LEU A 32 17.71 27.72 -4.46
CA LEU A 32 16.54 28.17 -5.23
C LEU A 32 16.35 27.34 -6.50
N LEU A 33 17.41 27.05 -7.24
CA LEU A 33 17.35 26.20 -8.43
C LEU A 33 16.85 24.79 -8.07
N PHE A 34 17.40 24.20 -7.01
CA PHE A 34 17.00 22.88 -6.54
C PHE A 34 15.54 22.83 -6.09
N ILE A 35 15.10 23.79 -5.26
CA ILE A 35 13.71 23.90 -4.82
C ILE A 35 12.77 24.07 -6.02
N SER A 36 13.15 24.86 -7.02
CA SER A 36 12.34 25.06 -8.22
C SER A 36 12.16 23.75 -9.00
N ILE A 37 13.23 22.95 -9.16
CA ILE A 37 13.15 21.63 -9.79
C ILE A 37 12.25 20.68 -8.99
N VAL A 38 12.44 20.60 -7.67
CA VAL A 38 11.61 19.74 -6.79
C VAL A 38 10.15 20.17 -6.86
N ASN A 39 9.86 21.48 -6.80
CA ASN A 39 8.50 21.99 -6.89
C ASN A 39 7.85 21.66 -8.25
N TYR A 40 8.59 21.83 -9.34
CA TYR A 40 8.13 21.45 -10.68
C TYR A 40 7.79 19.94 -10.74
N LEU A 41 8.69 19.08 -10.26
CA LEU A 41 8.45 17.64 -10.22
C LEU A 41 7.26 17.26 -9.33
N MET A 42 7.05 17.97 -8.22
CA MET A 42 5.87 17.76 -7.36
C MET A 42 4.57 18.12 -8.09
N ILE A 43 4.52 19.28 -8.74
CA ILE A 43 3.35 19.71 -9.51
C ILE A 43 3.09 18.75 -10.67
N TYR A 44 4.11 18.41 -11.43
CA TYR A 44 4.00 17.44 -12.53
C TYR A 44 3.47 16.08 -12.06
N SER A 45 4.04 15.57 -10.95
CA SER A 45 3.57 14.31 -10.34
C SER A 45 2.12 14.40 -9.88
N ALA A 46 1.73 15.53 -9.27
CA ALA A 46 0.34 15.74 -8.81
C ALA A 46 -0.66 15.77 -9.97
N LEU A 47 -0.30 16.38 -11.09
CA LEU A 47 -1.14 16.43 -12.30
C LEU A 47 -1.19 15.10 -13.05
N SER A 48 -0.19 14.24 -12.86
CA SER A 48 -0.07 12.91 -13.50
C SER A 48 -0.61 11.78 -12.63
N ILE A 49 -1.24 12.07 -11.49
CA ILE A 49 -1.79 11.05 -10.60
C ILE A 49 -2.84 10.22 -11.34
N SER A 50 -2.63 8.91 -11.32
CA SER A 50 -3.55 7.91 -11.83
C SER A 50 -3.55 6.69 -10.91
N THR A 51 -4.59 5.85 -11.01
CA THR A 51 -4.64 4.58 -10.27
C THR A 51 -3.38 3.74 -10.52
N SER A 52 -2.94 3.64 -11.78
CA SER A 52 -1.74 2.88 -12.15
C SER A 52 -0.49 3.46 -11.51
N PHE A 53 -0.35 4.79 -11.50
CA PHE A 53 0.79 5.47 -10.88
C PHE A 53 0.88 5.19 -9.37
N ILE A 54 -0.23 5.39 -8.62
CA ILE A 54 -0.25 5.15 -7.16
C ILE A 54 -0.03 3.67 -6.86
N THR A 55 -0.63 2.77 -7.65
CA THR A 55 -0.46 1.31 -7.49
C THR A 55 1.00 0.89 -7.70
N THR A 56 1.64 1.38 -8.78
CA THR A 56 3.04 1.10 -9.05
C THR A 56 3.94 1.65 -7.94
N LEU A 57 3.65 2.85 -7.48
CA LEU A 57 4.38 3.49 -6.39
C LEU A 57 4.26 2.70 -5.08
N PHE A 58 3.05 2.24 -4.75
CA PHE A 58 2.78 1.39 -3.59
C PHE A 58 3.55 0.06 -3.68
N LEU A 59 3.45 -0.65 -4.81
CA LEU A 59 4.13 -1.94 -5.01
C LEU A 59 5.65 -1.78 -4.99
N SER A 60 6.20 -0.81 -5.71
CA SER A 60 7.65 -0.59 -5.75
C SER A 60 8.21 -0.19 -4.40
N THR A 61 7.48 0.64 -3.63
CA THR A 61 7.87 1.01 -2.26
C THR A 61 7.80 -0.20 -1.33
N PHE A 62 6.72 -0.95 -1.35
CA PHE A 62 6.54 -2.11 -0.46
C PHE A 62 7.54 -3.22 -0.77
N VAL A 63 7.54 -3.73 -2.02
CA VAL A 63 8.40 -4.85 -2.41
C VAL A 63 9.87 -4.43 -2.41
N GLY A 64 10.20 -3.32 -3.06
CA GLY A 64 11.57 -2.81 -3.14
C GLY A 64 12.14 -2.46 -1.76
N GLY A 65 11.33 -1.86 -0.89
CA GLY A 65 11.76 -1.51 0.46
C GLY A 65 11.95 -2.72 1.37
N VAL A 66 11.06 -3.73 1.30
CA VAL A 66 11.22 -5.00 2.06
C VAL A 66 12.44 -5.76 1.57
N VAL A 67 12.63 -5.90 0.25
CA VAL A 67 13.83 -6.53 -0.33
C VAL A 67 15.10 -5.75 0.07
N GLY A 68 15.05 -4.42 -0.01
CA GLY A 68 16.13 -3.56 0.45
C GLY A 68 16.48 -3.79 1.93
N ALA A 69 15.47 -3.86 2.80
CA ALA A 69 15.66 -4.14 4.23
C ALA A 69 16.27 -5.54 4.47
N ILE A 70 15.89 -6.55 3.69
CA ILE A 70 16.48 -7.89 3.76
C ILE A 70 17.95 -7.86 3.35
N VAL A 71 18.28 -7.22 2.23
CA VAL A 71 19.64 -7.18 1.68
C VAL A 71 20.59 -6.39 2.56
N THR A 72 20.12 -5.27 3.15
CA THR A 72 20.95 -4.39 4.00
C THR A 72 21.04 -4.87 5.45
N ASN A 73 20.25 -5.88 5.84
CA ASN A 73 20.32 -6.44 7.19
C ASN A 73 21.58 -7.29 7.36
N SER A 74 22.38 -6.98 8.38
CA SER A 74 23.63 -7.70 8.69
C SER A 74 23.40 -9.12 9.21
N SER A 75 22.25 -9.41 9.80
CA SER A 75 21.93 -10.75 10.29
C SER A 75 21.48 -11.62 9.11
N ARG A 76 22.40 -12.48 8.62
CA ARG A 76 22.07 -13.45 7.57
C ARG A 76 21.11 -14.56 8.01
N GLN A 77 20.79 -14.62 9.31
CA GLN A 77 19.89 -15.63 9.90
C GLN A 77 18.56 -15.02 10.39
N TRP A 78 18.19 -13.82 9.90
CA TRP A 78 16.93 -13.14 10.28
C TRP A 78 15.71 -14.03 10.04
N TRP A 79 15.73 -14.87 9.02
CA TRP A 79 14.68 -15.81 8.64
C TRP A 79 14.39 -16.89 9.68
N GLN A 80 15.30 -17.12 10.63
CA GLN A 80 15.09 -18.04 11.77
C GLN A 80 14.14 -17.45 12.84
N HIS A 81 13.85 -16.14 12.77
CA HIS A 81 12.97 -15.46 13.70
C HIS A 81 11.60 -15.20 13.06
N ASN A 82 11.41 -14.08 12.41
CA ASN A 82 10.22 -13.68 11.65
C ASN A 82 10.56 -12.49 10.74
N VAL A 83 9.63 -12.13 9.82
CA VAL A 83 9.84 -10.97 8.93
C VAL A 83 9.91 -9.67 9.72
N SER A 84 9.10 -9.54 10.76
CA SER A 84 9.09 -8.35 11.64
C SER A 84 10.40 -8.15 12.42
N PHE A 85 11.28 -9.17 12.48
CA PHE A 85 12.63 -9.03 13.04
C PHE A 85 13.43 -7.93 12.34
N LEU A 86 13.21 -7.74 11.04
CA LEU A 86 13.86 -6.69 10.25
C LEU A 86 13.58 -5.27 10.77
N GLY A 87 12.48 -5.08 11.50
CA GLY A 87 12.10 -3.82 12.13
C GLY A 87 12.49 -3.68 13.60
N THR A 88 13.17 -4.68 14.20
CA THR A 88 13.56 -4.66 15.61
C THR A 88 14.89 -3.95 15.82
N SER A 89 15.15 -3.52 17.07
CA SER A 89 16.45 -2.94 17.48
C SER A 89 17.65 -3.87 17.31
N LYS A 90 17.42 -5.15 17.01
CA LYS A 90 18.47 -6.16 16.73
C LYS A 90 18.87 -6.19 15.25
N ALA A 91 18.09 -5.62 14.36
CA ALA A 91 18.43 -5.46 12.96
C ALA A 91 19.34 -4.23 12.76
N LEU A 92 20.27 -4.30 11.80
CA LEU A 92 21.21 -3.21 11.55
C LEU A 92 20.47 -1.94 11.08
N ASN A 93 19.51 -2.09 10.18
CA ASN A 93 18.78 -0.98 9.54
C ASN A 93 17.27 -1.09 9.79
N ALA A 94 16.86 -1.27 11.06
CA ALA A 94 15.45 -1.42 11.44
C ALA A 94 14.55 -0.28 10.94
N TRP A 95 15.07 0.96 10.91
CA TRP A 95 14.35 2.13 10.43
C TRP A 95 13.91 1.99 8.96
N GLN A 96 14.73 1.33 8.12
CA GLN A 96 14.45 1.15 6.70
C GLN A 96 13.22 0.25 6.48
N PHE A 97 13.13 -0.86 7.21
CA PHE A 97 11.96 -1.75 7.19
C PHE A 97 10.71 -1.01 7.71
N ASN A 98 10.82 -0.40 8.88
CA ASN A 98 9.69 0.26 9.52
C ASN A 98 9.16 1.45 8.68
N LEU A 99 10.05 2.27 8.12
CA LEU A 99 9.68 3.36 7.22
C LEU A 99 9.03 2.84 5.95
N THR A 100 9.55 1.76 5.37
CA THR A 100 8.96 1.11 4.19
C THR A 100 7.50 0.71 4.45
N ILE A 101 7.24 0.02 5.56
CA ILE A 101 5.88 -0.41 5.92
C ILE A 101 4.97 0.81 6.16
N ALA A 102 5.44 1.83 6.90
CA ALA A 102 4.66 3.02 7.18
C ALA A 102 4.32 3.82 5.91
N VAL A 103 5.29 4.06 5.02
CA VAL A 103 5.06 4.76 3.75
C VAL A 103 4.13 3.95 2.84
N SER A 104 4.30 2.63 2.78
CA SER A 104 3.41 1.76 2.01
C SER A 104 1.97 1.81 2.52
N ALA A 105 1.77 1.84 3.84
CA ALA A 105 0.45 1.99 4.43
C ALA A 105 -0.22 3.33 4.07
N LEU A 106 0.54 4.43 4.10
CA LEU A 106 0.04 5.75 3.66
C LEU A 106 -0.33 5.77 2.17
N LEU A 107 0.48 5.13 1.32
CA LEU A 107 0.18 4.98 -0.11
C LEU A 107 -1.07 4.12 -0.33
N TRP A 108 -1.27 3.08 0.49
CA TRP A 108 -2.50 2.27 0.44
C TRP A 108 -3.72 3.11 0.82
N ILE A 109 -3.66 3.92 1.89
CA ILE A 109 -4.76 4.84 2.26
C ILE A 109 -5.07 5.79 1.10
N ALA A 110 -4.05 6.42 0.52
CA ALA A 110 -4.21 7.32 -0.62
C ALA A 110 -4.86 6.61 -1.84
N LEU A 111 -4.46 5.36 -2.11
CA LEU A 111 -5.03 4.57 -3.20
C LEU A 111 -6.49 4.19 -2.95
N VAL A 112 -6.85 3.84 -1.70
CA VAL A 112 -8.24 3.59 -1.31
C VAL A 112 -9.09 4.85 -1.53
N ASP A 113 -8.63 6.01 -1.05
CA ASP A 113 -9.37 7.26 -1.23
C ASP A 113 -9.49 7.64 -2.71
N TYR A 114 -8.42 7.51 -3.47
CA TYR A 114 -8.42 7.81 -4.90
C TYR A 114 -9.45 6.97 -5.69
N LEU A 115 -9.65 5.71 -5.30
CA LEU A 115 -10.61 4.81 -5.95
C LEU A 115 -12.05 4.99 -5.45
N PHE A 116 -12.23 5.13 -4.14
CA PHE A 116 -13.57 5.11 -3.54
C PHE A 116 -14.27 6.46 -3.58
N VAL A 117 -13.56 7.59 -3.52
CA VAL A 117 -14.20 8.91 -3.56
C VAL A 117 -15.03 9.10 -4.83
N PRO A 118 -14.49 8.91 -6.05
CA PRO A 118 -15.28 9.06 -7.27
C PRO A 118 -16.33 7.94 -7.42
N LEU A 119 -16.03 6.70 -7.04
CA LEU A 119 -16.99 5.60 -7.11
C LEU A 119 -18.22 5.85 -6.23
N MET A 120 -18.03 6.38 -5.03
CA MET A 120 -19.13 6.72 -4.11
C MET A 120 -19.92 7.95 -4.56
N ALA A 121 -19.32 8.86 -5.32
CA ALA A 121 -20.03 9.99 -5.92
C ALA A 121 -21.06 9.52 -6.96
N HIS A 122 -20.75 8.44 -7.70
CA HIS A 122 -21.67 7.83 -8.68
C HIS A 122 -22.70 6.91 -8.03
N ARG A 123 -22.28 6.09 -7.06
CA ARG A 123 -23.13 5.13 -6.33
C ARG A 123 -23.50 5.67 -4.95
N LYS A 124 -24.28 6.74 -4.91
CA LYS A 124 -24.71 7.38 -3.65
C LYS A 124 -25.37 6.36 -2.71
N THR A 125 -24.88 6.30 -1.46
CA THR A 125 -25.50 5.58 -0.33
C THR A 125 -25.44 4.03 -0.41
N ASP A 126 -24.53 3.43 -1.19
CA ASP A 126 -24.32 2.00 -1.09
C ASP A 126 -23.46 1.68 0.15
N TRP A 127 -24.13 1.22 1.22
CA TRP A 127 -23.50 0.85 2.48
C TRP A 127 -22.42 -0.21 2.33
N ARG A 128 -22.50 -1.05 1.28
CA ARG A 128 -21.53 -2.11 0.98
C ARG A 128 -20.19 -1.51 0.58
N LEU A 129 -20.20 -0.50 -0.30
CA LEU A 129 -19.00 0.22 -0.69
C LEU A 129 -18.39 0.99 0.49
N ILE A 130 -19.25 1.62 1.32
CA ILE A 130 -18.80 2.30 2.53
C ILE A 130 -18.10 1.31 3.46
N THR A 131 -18.71 0.13 3.71
CA THR A 131 -18.12 -0.91 4.55
C THR A 131 -16.79 -1.40 3.99
N MET A 132 -16.71 -1.67 2.69
CA MET A 132 -15.46 -2.10 2.06
C MET A 132 -14.36 -1.03 2.18
N ARG A 133 -14.69 0.24 1.94
CA ARG A 133 -13.76 1.37 2.13
C ARG A 133 -13.25 1.45 3.56
N ILE A 134 -14.16 1.36 4.56
CA ILE A 134 -13.78 1.37 5.97
C ILE A 134 -12.84 0.20 6.29
N MET A 135 -13.18 -1.03 5.86
CA MET A 135 -12.35 -2.20 6.10
C MET A 135 -10.95 -2.06 5.49
N LEU A 136 -10.85 -1.58 4.26
CA LEU A 136 -9.57 -1.31 3.59
C LEU A 136 -8.75 -0.23 4.31
N THR A 137 -9.42 0.85 4.74
CA THR A 137 -8.75 1.94 5.47
C THR A 137 -8.27 1.47 6.84
N VAL A 138 -9.08 0.71 7.59
CA VAL A 138 -8.67 0.15 8.89
C VAL A 138 -7.52 -0.84 8.72
N ALA A 139 -7.54 -1.68 7.69
CA ALA A 139 -6.42 -2.58 7.37
C ALA A 139 -5.14 -1.79 7.06
N ALA A 140 -5.23 -0.71 6.28
CA ALA A 140 -4.10 0.16 5.99
C ALA A 140 -3.56 0.89 7.24
N VAL A 141 -4.45 1.36 8.13
CA VAL A 141 -4.06 1.96 9.43
C VAL A 141 -3.42 0.91 10.34
N ALA A 142 -3.90 -0.32 10.32
CA ALA A 142 -3.27 -1.42 11.04
C ALA A 142 -1.86 -1.72 10.49
N LEU A 143 -1.68 -1.72 9.16
CA LEU A 143 -0.36 -1.84 8.54
C LEU A 143 0.55 -0.67 8.93
N LEU A 144 0.03 0.56 8.99
CA LEU A 144 0.76 1.72 9.51
C LEU A 144 1.23 1.49 10.95
N GLY A 145 0.36 0.93 11.80
CA GLY A 145 0.71 0.54 13.17
C GLY A 145 1.85 -0.48 13.23
N VAL A 146 1.85 -1.48 12.33
CA VAL A 146 2.97 -2.44 12.20
C VAL A 146 4.29 -1.74 11.89
N GLY A 147 4.28 -0.71 11.04
CA GLY A 147 5.48 0.08 10.71
C GLY A 147 5.91 1.06 11.81
N LEU A 148 4.96 1.68 12.51
CA LEU A 148 5.26 2.68 13.54
C LEU A 148 5.66 2.06 14.89
N PHE A 149 5.16 0.85 15.21
CA PHE A 149 5.45 0.15 16.46
C PHE A 149 6.44 -0.98 16.18
N PRO A 150 7.74 -0.78 16.41
CA PRO A 150 8.73 -1.83 16.18
C PRO A 150 8.47 -3.05 17.08
N ASN A 151 8.73 -4.26 16.58
CA ASN A 151 8.51 -5.51 17.32
C ASN A 151 9.56 -5.73 18.43
N ASN A 152 9.76 -4.72 19.29
CA ASN A 152 10.67 -4.74 20.42
C ASN A 152 9.93 -5.18 21.69
N ARG A 153 10.68 -5.63 22.71
CA ARG A 153 10.10 -6.06 24.00
C ARG A 153 9.27 -4.95 24.67
N GLY A 154 8.27 -5.36 25.46
CA GLY A 154 7.41 -4.46 26.23
C GLY A 154 6.19 -3.99 25.45
N ILE A 155 5.76 -2.76 25.70
CA ILE A 155 4.53 -2.19 25.10
C ILE A 155 4.59 -2.15 23.56
N TRP A 156 5.76 -1.93 22.98
CA TRP A 156 5.96 -1.90 21.54
C TRP A 156 5.59 -3.22 20.87
N HIS A 157 5.98 -4.35 21.49
CA HIS A 157 5.61 -5.68 21.01
C HIS A 157 4.09 -5.88 21.05
N VAL A 158 3.43 -5.43 22.10
CA VAL A 158 1.96 -5.55 22.22
C VAL A 158 1.28 -4.73 21.13
N LEU A 159 1.66 -3.47 20.93
CA LEU A 159 1.09 -2.60 19.91
C LEU A 159 1.32 -3.14 18.49
N HIS A 160 2.55 -3.61 18.20
CA HIS A 160 2.89 -4.24 16.93
C HIS A 160 2.02 -5.47 16.66
N THR A 161 1.93 -6.37 17.64
CA THR A 161 1.18 -7.63 17.53
C THR A 161 -0.31 -7.37 17.36
N GLN A 162 -0.89 -6.43 18.11
CA GLN A 162 -2.29 -6.06 17.94
C GLN A 162 -2.55 -5.46 16.56
N SER A 163 -1.67 -4.58 16.08
CA SER A 163 -1.78 -4.02 14.73
C SER A 163 -1.74 -5.13 13.65
N ALA A 164 -0.83 -6.10 13.78
CA ALA A 164 -0.75 -7.24 12.87
C ALA A 164 -2.01 -8.14 12.92
N TRP A 165 -2.58 -8.37 14.11
CA TRP A 165 -3.84 -9.10 14.26
C TRP A 165 -5.02 -8.38 13.59
N PHE A 166 -5.16 -7.07 13.81
CA PHE A 166 -6.20 -6.27 13.16
C PHE A 166 -6.06 -6.33 11.64
N LEU A 167 -4.84 -6.18 11.10
CA LEU A 167 -4.60 -6.31 9.67
C LEU A 167 -5.10 -7.66 9.13
N ASN A 168 -4.75 -8.76 9.79
CA ASN A 168 -5.15 -10.11 9.38
C ASN A 168 -6.66 -10.32 9.47
N TYR A 169 -7.32 -9.88 10.55
CA TYR A 169 -8.77 -10.01 10.70
C TYR A 169 -9.54 -9.27 9.62
N PHE A 170 -9.13 -8.04 9.31
CA PHE A 170 -9.79 -7.26 8.25
C PHE A 170 -9.54 -7.85 6.87
N LEU A 171 -8.34 -8.37 6.59
CA LEU A 171 -8.05 -9.06 5.33
C LEU A 171 -8.91 -10.31 5.15
N ILE A 172 -8.93 -11.19 6.15
CA ILE A 172 -9.75 -12.42 6.11
C ILE A 172 -11.23 -12.06 6.01
N GLY A 173 -11.69 -11.11 6.80
CA GLY A 173 -13.07 -10.62 6.75
C GLY A 173 -13.45 -10.09 5.38
N MET A 174 -12.58 -9.33 4.72
CA MET A 174 -12.80 -8.84 3.35
C MET A 174 -12.83 -9.97 2.32
N ILE A 175 -11.91 -10.95 2.39
CA ILE A 175 -11.91 -12.11 1.49
C ILE A 175 -13.23 -12.89 1.59
N ILE A 176 -13.72 -13.11 2.81
CA ILE A 176 -14.99 -13.81 3.02
C ILE A 176 -16.16 -12.98 2.50
N ALA A 177 -16.17 -11.68 2.81
CA ALA A 177 -17.31 -10.80 2.55
C ALA A 177 -17.31 -10.19 1.14
N VAL A 178 -16.25 -10.38 0.33
CA VAL A 178 -16.08 -9.70 -0.95
C VAL A 178 -17.26 -9.88 -1.93
N ARG A 179 -17.88 -11.06 -1.92
CA ARG A 179 -19.08 -11.36 -2.73
C ARG A 179 -20.26 -10.45 -2.42
N TRP A 180 -20.44 -10.11 -1.14
CA TRP A 180 -21.57 -9.30 -0.67
C TRP A 180 -21.24 -7.81 -0.69
N LEU A 181 -20.00 -7.46 -0.40
CA LEU A 181 -19.54 -6.06 -0.31
C LEU A 181 -19.28 -5.42 -1.67
N LEU A 182 -18.95 -6.22 -2.69
CA LEU A 182 -18.69 -5.73 -4.05
C LEU A 182 -19.61 -6.43 -5.06
N PRO A 183 -20.90 -6.06 -5.15
CA PRO A 183 -21.79 -6.59 -6.15
C PRO A 183 -21.32 -6.18 -7.56
N GLY A 184 -21.27 -7.15 -8.47
CA GLY A 184 -20.85 -6.91 -9.87
C GLY A 184 -19.39 -7.24 -10.17
N VAL A 185 -18.61 -7.74 -9.21
CA VAL A 185 -17.28 -8.31 -9.48
C VAL A 185 -17.38 -9.61 -10.31
N SER A 186 -16.33 -9.89 -11.07
CA SER A 186 -16.29 -11.07 -11.93
C SER A 186 -16.25 -12.39 -11.12
N ARG A 187 -16.74 -13.47 -11.71
CA ARG A 187 -16.69 -14.80 -11.09
C ARG A 187 -15.25 -15.28 -10.91
N GLU A 188 -14.38 -14.92 -11.85
CA GLU A 188 -12.95 -15.23 -11.81
C GLU A 188 -12.29 -14.59 -10.60
N PHE A 189 -12.60 -13.31 -10.32
CA PHE A 189 -12.08 -12.63 -9.13
C PHE A 189 -12.58 -13.28 -7.84
N LEU A 190 -13.86 -13.64 -7.75
CA LEU A 190 -14.42 -14.34 -6.58
C LEU A 190 -13.75 -15.69 -6.37
N SER A 191 -13.60 -16.49 -7.43
CA SER A 191 -12.93 -17.79 -7.36
C SER A 191 -11.48 -17.64 -6.88
N THR A 192 -10.74 -16.72 -7.49
CA THR A 192 -9.34 -16.41 -7.09
C THR A 192 -9.26 -15.94 -5.64
N SER A 193 -10.18 -15.09 -5.18
CA SER A 193 -10.25 -14.62 -3.80
C SER A 193 -10.38 -15.77 -2.81
N TYR A 194 -11.29 -16.71 -3.07
CA TYR A 194 -11.50 -17.87 -2.20
C TYR A 194 -10.36 -18.89 -2.26
N ILE A 195 -9.72 -19.05 -3.43
CA ILE A 195 -8.52 -19.88 -3.56
C ILE A 195 -7.38 -19.28 -2.71
N ILE A 196 -7.12 -17.98 -2.84
CA ILE A 196 -6.09 -17.28 -2.05
C ILE A 196 -6.41 -17.42 -0.55
N GLY A 197 -7.65 -17.16 -0.13
CA GLY A 197 -8.08 -17.31 1.25
C GLY A 197 -7.87 -18.74 1.77
N GLY A 198 -8.23 -19.74 0.95
CA GLY A 198 -8.02 -21.16 1.26
C GLY A 198 -6.54 -21.53 1.44
N ILE A 199 -5.67 -21.00 0.59
CA ILE A 199 -4.21 -21.23 0.71
C ILE A 199 -3.66 -20.57 1.97
N ILE A 200 -4.10 -19.35 2.33
CA ILE A 200 -3.69 -18.68 3.57
C ILE A 200 -4.12 -19.50 4.79
N ILE A 201 -5.38 -19.98 4.82
CA ILE A 201 -5.88 -20.83 5.91
C ILE A 201 -5.09 -22.13 5.98
N PHE A 202 -4.82 -22.79 4.86
CA PHE A 202 -4.02 -24.00 4.80
C PHE A 202 -2.59 -23.78 5.33
N ALA A 203 -1.94 -22.68 4.93
CA ALA A 203 -0.63 -22.30 5.45
C ALA A 203 -0.67 -22.02 6.96
N ALA A 204 -1.74 -21.40 7.48
CA ALA A 204 -1.94 -21.18 8.90
C ALA A 204 -2.10 -22.51 9.67
N ILE A 205 -2.81 -23.48 9.11
CA ILE A 205 -2.93 -24.85 9.67
C ILE A 205 -1.56 -25.53 9.72
N LEU A 206 -0.79 -25.47 8.63
CA LEU A 206 0.56 -26.06 8.58
C LEU A 206 1.52 -25.41 9.58
N PHE A 207 1.36 -24.12 9.85
CA PHE A 207 2.16 -23.40 10.84
C PHE A 207 1.68 -23.72 12.27
N GLN A 208 0.38 -23.52 12.57
CA GLN A 208 -0.13 -23.49 13.95
C GLN A 208 -0.37 -24.89 14.54
N PHE A 209 -0.83 -25.84 13.71
CA PHE A 209 -1.26 -27.17 14.19
C PHE A 209 -0.30 -28.27 13.79
N VAL A 210 0.22 -28.25 12.56
CA VAL A 210 1.12 -29.29 12.06
C VAL A 210 2.57 -28.99 12.42
N HIS A 211 2.91 -27.72 12.70
CA HIS A 211 4.27 -27.24 12.96
C HIS A 211 5.27 -27.54 11.83
N TYR A 212 4.78 -27.67 10.58
CA TYR A 212 5.59 -27.91 9.42
C TYR A 212 6.26 -26.63 8.89
N LEU A 213 5.54 -25.51 8.90
CA LEU A 213 6.08 -24.22 8.49
C LEU A 213 6.69 -23.47 9.67
N SER A 214 7.84 -22.82 9.42
CA SER A 214 8.33 -21.81 10.35
C SER A 214 7.44 -20.55 10.32
N LEU A 215 7.48 -19.73 11.37
CA LEU A 215 6.75 -18.45 11.41
C LEU A 215 7.11 -17.57 10.21
N THR A 216 8.39 -17.47 9.87
CA THR A 216 8.87 -16.69 8.73
C THR A 216 8.30 -17.19 7.41
N ALA A 217 8.29 -18.52 7.19
CA ALA A 217 7.73 -19.11 5.98
C ALA A 217 6.22 -18.81 5.87
N PHE A 218 5.48 -18.95 6.97
CA PHE A 218 4.06 -18.58 7.04
C PHE A 218 3.83 -17.09 6.74
N GLU A 219 4.58 -16.20 7.38
CA GLU A 219 4.49 -14.75 7.15
C GLU A 219 4.78 -14.39 5.69
N MET A 220 5.83 -14.95 5.07
CA MET A 220 6.18 -14.69 3.67
C MET A 220 5.06 -15.14 2.71
N ILE A 221 4.49 -16.32 2.91
CA ILE A 221 3.35 -16.83 2.13
C ILE A 221 2.13 -15.92 2.32
N ALA A 222 1.78 -15.61 3.57
CA ALA A 222 0.64 -14.79 3.90
C ALA A 222 0.78 -13.37 3.32
N PHE A 223 1.95 -12.74 3.44
CA PHE A 223 2.22 -11.43 2.86
C PHE A 223 2.12 -11.42 1.34
N ALA A 224 2.73 -12.39 0.65
CA ALA A 224 2.69 -12.46 -0.81
C ALA A 224 1.25 -12.63 -1.32
N LEU A 225 0.48 -13.52 -0.70
CA LEU A 225 -0.91 -13.79 -1.08
C LEU A 225 -1.84 -12.64 -0.72
N ALA A 226 -1.70 -12.05 0.47
CA ALA A 226 -2.49 -10.88 0.89
C ALA A 226 -2.24 -9.69 -0.04
N MET A 227 -0.98 -9.40 -0.36
CA MET A 227 -0.62 -8.31 -1.28
C MET A 227 -1.18 -8.56 -2.68
N SER A 228 -1.05 -9.78 -3.21
CA SER A 228 -1.61 -10.16 -4.50
C SER A 228 -3.13 -9.99 -4.52
N TRP A 229 -3.80 -10.41 -3.46
CA TRP A 229 -5.26 -10.26 -3.34
C TRP A 229 -5.69 -8.80 -3.26
N ILE A 230 -5.00 -7.96 -2.48
CA ILE A 230 -5.29 -6.53 -2.40
C ILE A 230 -5.14 -5.88 -3.78
N MET A 231 -4.10 -6.23 -4.53
CA MET A 231 -3.91 -5.70 -5.88
C MET A 231 -5.05 -6.10 -6.82
N LEU A 232 -5.47 -7.37 -6.77
CA LEU A 232 -6.62 -7.85 -7.55
C LEU A 232 -7.92 -7.15 -7.14
N LEU A 233 -8.12 -6.95 -5.84
CA LEU A 233 -9.29 -6.23 -5.31
C LEU A 233 -9.33 -4.79 -5.83
N LEU A 234 -8.25 -4.03 -5.68
CA LEU A 234 -8.17 -2.65 -6.13
C LEU A 234 -8.33 -2.50 -7.64
N GLN A 235 -7.78 -3.43 -8.45
CA GLN A 235 -8.01 -3.48 -9.88
C GLN A 235 -9.49 -3.74 -10.24
N ASN A 236 -10.17 -4.63 -9.49
CA ASN A 236 -11.59 -4.88 -9.72
C ASN A 236 -12.45 -3.69 -9.31
N ILE A 237 -12.12 -2.98 -8.24
CA ILE A 237 -12.79 -1.72 -7.85
C ILE A 237 -12.61 -0.66 -8.95
N HIS A 238 -11.39 -0.53 -9.48
CA HIS A 238 -11.13 0.38 -10.59
C HIS A 238 -11.95 0.05 -11.85
N ARG A 239 -12.06 -1.23 -12.21
CA ARG A 239 -12.89 -1.69 -13.32
C ARG A 239 -14.38 -1.41 -13.09
N LEU A 240 -14.87 -1.56 -11.86
CA LEU A 240 -16.27 -1.21 -11.53
C LEU A 240 -16.52 0.28 -11.73
N TYR A 241 -15.59 1.14 -11.33
CA TYR A 241 -15.67 2.58 -11.55
C TYR A 241 -15.71 2.91 -13.05
N GLN A 242 -14.79 2.39 -13.85
CA GLN A 242 -14.76 2.62 -15.30
C GLN A 242 -16.04 2.16 -16.00
N LYS A 243 -16.62 1.04 -15.58
CA LYS A 243 -17.87 0.53 -16.14
C LYS A 243 -19.03 1.47 -15.83
N ASP A 244 -19.11 2.01 -14.64
CA ASP A 244 -20.16 2.97 -14.25
C ASP A 244 -20.00 4.29 -15.02
N GLU A 245 -18.78 4.76 -15.23
CA GLU A 245 -18.49 6.01 -15.96
C GLU A 245 -18.81 5.88 -17.47
N SER A 246 -18.62 4.69 -18.06
CA SER A 246 -18.90 4.43 -19.48
C SER A 246 -20.37 4.21 -19.82
N THR A 247 -21.26 4.13 -18.82
CA THR A 247 -22.68 3.88 -19.03
C THR A 247 -23.45 5.21 -19.10
N PHE A 248 -23.69 5.75 -20.32
CA PHE A 248 -24.51 6.92 -20.55
C PHE A 248 -25.94 6.49 -20.86
N VAL A 249 -26.91 7.10 -20.18
CA VAL A 249 -28.33 7.02 -20.60
C VAL A 249 -28.57 8.16 -21.58
N VAL A 250 -28.61 7.84 -22.87
CA VAL A 250 -29.02 8.80 -23.91
C VAL A 250 -30.54 8.79 -24.04
N THR A 251 -31.22 9.83 -23.54
CA THR A 251 -32.63 10.02 -23.78
C THR A 251 -32.80 10.78 -25.10
N VAL A 252 -33.15 10.05 -26.16
CA VAL A 252 -33.47 10.66 -27.47
C VAL A 252 -34.90 11.17 -27.44
N THR A 253 -35.06 12.48 -27.28
CA THR A 253 -36.36 13.14 -27.44
C THR A 253 -36.58 13.46 -28.92
N THR A 254 -37.40 12.69 -29.61
CA THR A 254 -37.87 13.03 -30.96
C THR A 254 -38.89 14.17 -30.86
N LYS A 255 -38.47 15.37 -31.25
CA LYS A 255 -39.40 16.50 -31.44
C LYS A 255 -40.24 16.17 -32.66
N LYS A 256 -41.54 15.82 -32.49
CA LYS A 256 -42.48 15.79 -33.61
C LYS A 256 -42.62 17.21 -34.14
N GLU A 257 -42.04 17.47 -35.28
CA GLU A 257 -42.33 18.67 -36.04
C GLU A 257 -43.80 18.58 -36.48
N LYS A 258 -44.66 19.51 -35.99
CA LYS A 258 -46.00 19.67 -36.48
C LYS A 258 -45.85 20.24 -37.88
N ALA A 259 -46.17 19.41 -38.90
CA ALA A 259 -46.44 19.91 -40.23
C ALA A 259 -47.77 20.69 -40.14
N GLU A 260 -47.71 22.01 -40.36
CA GLU A 260 -48.84 22.85 -40.73
C GLU A 260 -49.16 22.67 -42.22
#